data_084349644443851a65edd5041c5f8ad9
#
_entry.id   084349644443851a65edd5041c5f8ad9
#
_cell.length_a   1.000
_cell.length_b   1.000
_cell.length_c   1.000
_cell.angle_alpha   90.00
_cell.angle_beta   90.00
_cell.angle_gamma   90.00
#
_symmetry.space_group_name_H-M   'P 1'
#
loop_
_entity.id
_entity.type
_entity.pdbx_description
1 polymer ?
#
loop_
_entity_poly.entity_id
_entity_poly.type
_entity_poly.pdbx_seq_one_letter_code
_entity_poly.pdbx_strand_id
1 'polypeptide(L)'
;LGGGYHSCNTEWKAYNEMIKDPSLKRVNFEKHPVISIGADCLYRYHLKYATGIGIDLNYFSNIRSLKECDRIIYGEEAASAAEYSSLSVGIGLVHEFFWRNLAGHITVGAYPYLKTGLDKDIQWNYQKAGLRYYFPKANDMFVGFVIKASSFVADHFELSVGLRI
;
A
#
# COMPACT_ATOMS: atom_id res chain seq x y z
N LEU A 1 1.57 9.75 -8.94
CA LEU A 1 1.08 8.46 -9.43
C LEU A 1 2.13 7.39 -9.12
N GLY A 2 1.73 6.31 -8.52
CA GLY A 2 2.57 5.17 -8.22
C GLY A 2 1.93 3.86 -8.67
N GLY A 3 2.74 2.83 -8.75
CA GLY A 3 2.26 1.50 -9.03
C GLY A 3 3.26 0.45 -8.59
N GLY A 4 2.76 -0.70 -8.20
CA GLY A 4 3.56 -1.81 -7.72
C GLY A 4 2.82 -3.12 -7.78
N TYR A 5 3.40 -4.12 -7.14
CA TYR A 5 2.79 -5.44 -7.02
C TYR A 5 2.73 -5.84 -5.55
N HIS A 6 1.54 -6.20 -5.13
CA HIS A 6 1.30 -6.80 -3.83
C HIS A 6 1.51 -8.32 -3.94
N SER A 7 2.29 -8.86 -3.02
CA SER A 7 2.55 -10.30 -2.92
C SER A 7 1.93 -10.80 -1.63
N CYS A 8 0.76 -11.40 -1.72
CA CYS A 8 0.01 -11.96 -0.57
C CYS A 8 0.66 -13.25 -0.01
N ASN A 9 1.96 -13.44 -0.14
CA ASN A 9 2.59 -14.72 0.19
C ASN A 9 2.38 -15.16 1.65
N THR A 10 2.37 -14.22 2.59
CA THR A 10 2.20 -14.52 4.02
C THR A 10 0.74 -14.84 4.34
N GLU A 11 -0.17 -14.01 3.84
CA GLU A 11 -1.62 -14.19 4.00
C GLU A 11 -2.07 -15.51 3.37
N TRP A 12 -1.65 -15.79 2.12
CA TRP A 12 -1.99 -17.02 1.43
C TRP A 12 -1.45 -18.28 2.11
N LYS A 13 -0.29 -18.22 2.75
CA LYS A 13 0.22 -19.34 3.55
C LYS A 13 -0.67 -19.61 4.74
N ALA A 14 -1.05 -18.57 5.48
CA ALA A 14 -1.98 -18.69 6.60
C ALA A 14 -3.32 -19.24 6.14
N TYR A 15 -3.88 -18.75 5.05
CA TYR A 15 -5.12 -19.28 4.47
C TYR A 15 -4.99 -20.74 4.07
N ASN A 16 -3.89 -21.16 3.41
CA ASN A 16 -3.69 -22.54 3.04
C ASN A 16 -3.62 -23.49 4.24
N GLU A 17 -3.10 -23.02 5.37
CA GLU A 17 -3.10 -23.81 6.61
C GLU A 17 -4.51 -24.02 7.16
N MET A 18 -5.41 -23.07 6.99
CA MET A 18 -6.80 -23.13 7.42
C MET A 18 -7.68 -23.99 6.50
N ILE A 19 -7.32 -24.13 5.22
CA ILE A 19 -8.08 -24.91 4.23
C ILE A 19 -7.89 -26.40 4.52
N LYS A 20 -8.98 -27.10 4.84
CA LYS A 20 -8.98 -28.54 5.14
C LYS A 20 -8.82 -29.41 3.90
N ASP A 21 -9.42 -29.00 2.77
CA ASP A 21 -9.37 -29.74 1.52
C ASP A 21 -8.07 -29.44 0.75
N PRO A 22 -7.18 -30.43 0.55
CA PRO A 22 -5.92 -30.23 -0.16
C PRO A 22 -6.09 -29.76 -1.61
N SER A 23 -7.23 -30.09 -2.27
CA SER A 23 -7.50 -29.74 -3.66
C SER A 23 -7.75 -28.23 -3.84
N LEU A 24 -8.15 -27.54 -2.79
CA LEU A 24 -8.41 -26.10 -2.77
C LEU A 24 -7.19 -25.25 -2.37
N LYS A 25 -6.12 -25.91 -1.89
CA LYS A 25 -4.89 -25.23 -1.52
C LYS A 25 -4.17 -24.68 -2.75
N ARG A 26 -3.75 -23.43 -2.67
CA ARG A 26 -2.97 -22.79 -3.75
C ARG A 26 -1.48 -23.04 -3.52
N VAL A 27 -0.81 -23.59 -4.52
CA VAL A 27 0.65 -23.83 -4.48
C VAL A 27 1.42 -22.57 -4.91
N ASN A 28 0.87 -21.80 -5.86
CA ASN A 28 1.47 -20.58 -6.37
C ASN A 28 0.60 -19.38 -6.01
N PHE A 29 1.23 -18.36 -5.44
CA PHE A 29 0.58 -17.09 -5.08
C PHE A 29 0.70 -16.11 -6.25
N GLU A 30 -0.45 -15.62 -6.71
CA GLU A 30 -0.50 -14.63 -7.78
C GLU A 30 0.01 -13.27 -7.28
N LYS A 31 0.70 -12.55 -8.15
CA LYS A 31 1.06 -11.15 -7.92
C LYS A 31 -0.10 -10.27 -8.37
N HIS A 32 -0.55 -9.40 -7.49
CA HIS A 32 -1.64 -8.49 -7.79
C HIS A 32 -1.10 -7.06 -7.99
N PRO A 33 -1.44 -6.40 -9.09
CA PRO A 33 -1.06 -5.01 -9.29
C PRO A 33 -1.76 -4.09 -8.30
N VAL A 34 -1.01 -3.09 -7.84
CA VAL A 34 -1.49 -1.98 -7.02
C VAL A 34 -1.22 -0.68 -7.76
N ILE A 35 -2.21 0.19 -7.80
CA ILE A 35 -2.08 1.54 -8.36
C ILE A 35 -2.36 2.53 -7.24
N SER A 36 -1.49 3.54 -7.11
CA SER A 36 -1.59 4.56 -6.07
C SER A 36 -1.60 5.95 -6.68
N ILE A 37 -2.46 6.82 -6.16
CA ILE A 37 -2.46 8.25 -6.42
C ILE A 37 -2.29 8.93 -5.07
N GLY A 38 -1.27 9.77 -4.94
CA GLY A 38 -0.99 10.48 -3.69
C GLY A 38 -0.81 11.97 -3.92
N ALA A 39 -1.09 12.74 -2.87
CA ALA A 39 -0.79 14.15 -2.79
C ALA A 39 -0.21 14.46 -1.41
N ASP A 40 0.95 15.11 -1.39
CA ASP A 40 1.64 15.52 -0.17
C ASP A 40 1.64 17.06 -0.08
N CYS A 41 1.25 17.61 1.06
CA CYS A 41 1.38 19.02 1.38
C CYS A 41 2.49 19.18 2.42
N LEU A 42 3.66 19.64 1.99
CA LEU A 42 4.86 19.69 2.81
C LEU A 42 5.27 21.14 3.09
N TYR A 43 5.56 21.44 4.35
CA TYR A 43 6.21 22.68 4.76
C TYR A 43 7.71 22.45 4.90
N ARG A 44 8.51 23.16 4.07
CA ARG A 44 9.97 23.09 4.10
C ARG A 44 10.50 24.13 5.08
N TYR A 45 10.82 23.69 6.29
CA TYR A 45 11.33 24.56 7.36
C TYR A 45 12.85 24.66 7.41
N HIS A 46 13.54 23.82 6.62
CA HIS A 46 15.00 23.84 6.50
C HIS A 46 15.41 23.42 5.08
N LEU A 47 16.64 23.79 4.66
CA LEU A 47 17.16 23.40 3.35
C LEU A 47 17.16 21.88 3.11
N LYS A 48 17.27 21.10 4.20
CA LYS A 48 17.35 19.65 4.17
C LYS A 48 16.10 18.94 4.62
N TYR A 49 15.09 19.63 5.16
CA TYR A 49 13.95 18.97 5.81
C TYR A 49 12.62 19.61 5.41
N ALA A 50 11.66 18.75 5.11
CA ALA A 50 10.26 19.16 4.98
C ALA A 50 9.38 18.15 5.72
N THR A 51 8.28 18.63 6.30
CA THR A 51 7.31 17.81 6.98
C THR A 51 5.91 18.28 6.64
N GLY A 52 4.97 17.38 6.57
CA GLY A 52 3.58 17.73 6.30
C GLY A 52 2.65 16.54 6.36
N ILE A 53 1.57 16.65 5.62
CA ILE A 53 0.53 15.64 5.54
C ILE A 53 0.41 15.13 4.11
N GLY A 54 0.11 13.85 3.96
CA GLY A 54 -0.13 13.19 2.69
C GLY A 54 -1.47 12.46 2.69
N ILE A 55 -2.07 12.38 1.52
CA ILE A 55 -3.25 11.59 1.25
C ILE A 55 -2.91 10.59 0.16
N ASP A 56 -3.31 9.34 0.35
CA ASP A 56 -3.12 8.25 -0.59
C ASP A 56 -4.45 7.63 -0.98
N LEU A 57 -4.69 7.49 -2.26
CA LEU A 57 -5.74 6.65 -2.83
C LEU A 57 -5.08 5.43 -3.44
N ASN A 58 -5.44 4.23 -3.01
CA ASN A 58 -4.89 3.01 -3.56
C ASN A 58 -5.99 2.13 -4.14
N TYR A 59 -5.65 1.48 -5.25
CA TYR A 59 -6.46 0.45 -5.88
C TYR A 59 -5.74 -0.89 -5.77
N PHE A 60 -6.37 -1.86 -5.11
CA PHE A 60 -5.86 -3.21 -4.90
C PHE A 60 -6.63 -4.21 -5.76
N SER A 61 -5.95 -4.93 -6.63
CA SER A 61 -6.60 -5.92 -7.49
C SER A 61 -6.81 -7.28 -6.80
N ASN A 62 -6.20 -7.51 -5.63
CA ASN A 62 -6.27 -8.77 -4.87
C ASN A 62 -7.61 -9.00 -4.15
N ILE A 63 -8.46 -8.00 -4.02
CA ILE A 63 -9.71 -8.07 -3.23
C ILE A 63 -10.65 -9.17 -3.71
N ARG A 64 -10.71 -9.42 -5.02
CA ARG A 64 -11.53 -10.52 -5.55
C ARG A 64 -11.03 -11.88 -5.08
N SER A 65 -9.72 -12.08 -5.08
CA SER A 65 -9.09 -13.31 -4.60
C SER A 65 -9.25 -13.48 -3.08
N LEU A 66 -9.19 -12.37 -2.33
CA LEU A 66 -9.42 -12.35 -0.89
C LEU A 66 -10.86 -12.78 -0.57
N LYS A 67 -11.86 -12.22 -1.25
CA LYS A 67 -13.26 -12.61 -1.09
C LYS A 67 -13.49 -14.10 -1.38
N GLU A 68 -12.81 -14.66 -2.40
CA GLU A 68 -12.90 -16.08 -2.71
C GLU A 68 -12.31 -16.95 -1.59
N CYS A 69 -11.20 -16.51 -0.99
CA CYS A 69 -10.61 -17.23 0.15
C CYS A 69 -11.50 -17.19 1.38
N ASP A 70 -12.05 -16.02 1.71
CA ASP A 70 -13.01 -15.90 2.81
C ASP A 70 -14.23 -16.82 2.61
N ARG A 71 -14.72 -16.94 1.38
CA ARG A 71 -15.81 -17.85 1.03
C ARG A 71 -15.47 -19.31 1.28
N ILE A 72 -14.23 -19.72 0.94
CA ILE A 72 -13.77 -21.10 1.15
C ILE A 72 -13.59 -21.41 2.63
N ILE A 73 -13.10 -20.46 3.42
CA ILE A 73 -12.73 -20.67 4.82
C ILE A 73 -13.93 -20.50 5.75
N TYR A 74 -14.70 -19.43 5.57
CA TYR A 74 -15.77 -19.01 6.48
C TYR A 74 -17.17 -19.30 5.93
N GLY A 75 -17.28 -19.70 4.65
CA GLY A 75 -18.55 -19.99 3.97
C GLY A 75 -19.14 -18.79 3.23
N GLU A 76 -20.07 -19.09 2.32
CA GLU A 76 -20.71 -18.12 1.42
C GLU A 76 -21.47 -17.01 2.18
N GLU A 77 -22.18 -17.40 3.25
CA GLU A 77 -23.00 -16.46 4.03
C GLU A 77 -22.15 -15.42 4.73
N ALA A 78 -21.06 -15.84 5.40
CA ALA A 78 -20.13 -14.95 6.09
C ALA A 78 -19.40 -14.02 5.10
N ALA A 79 -18.90 -14.55 3.98
CA ALA A 79 -18.24 -13.76 2.95
C ALA A 79 -19.18 -12.78 2.25
N SER A 80 -20.46 -13.09 2.13
CA SER A 80 -21.46 -12.19 1.54
C SER A 80 -21.87 -11.05 2.48
N ALA A 81 -21.81 -11.27 3.78
CA ALA A 81 -22.10 -10.26 4.80
C ALA A 81 -20.93 -9.29 5.03
N ALA A 82 -19.71 -9.65 4.62
CA ALA A 82 -18.52 -8.83 4.79
C ALA A 82 -18.38 -7.77 3.70
N GLU A 83 -17.74 -6.65 4.04
CA GLU A 83 -17.52 -5.55 3.12
C GLU A 83 -16.14 -5.63 2.47
N TYR A 84 -16.12 -5.56 1.15
CA TYR A 84 -14.91 -5.58 0.32
C TYR A 84 -14.83 -4.35 -0.56
N SER A 85 -13.68 -3.73 -0.64
CA SER A 85 -13.42 -2.61 -1.55
C SER A 85 -12.01 -2.69 -2.13
N SER A 86 -11.92 -2.61 -3.44
CA SER A 86 -10.62 -2.48 -4.11
C SER A 86 -9.97 -1.11 -3.89
N LEU A 87 -10.74 -0.12 -3.39
CA LEU A 87 -10.23 1.20 -3.09
C LEU A 87 -9.95 1.34 -1.59
N SER A 88 -8.84 1.99 -1.26
CA SER A 88 -8.54 2.45 0.08
C SER A 88 -8.11 3.92 0.08
N VAL A 89 -8.36 4.59 1.20
CA VAL A 89 -7.92 5.97 1.45
C VAL A 89 -6.99 5.94 2.64
N GLY A 90 -5.80 6.49 2.47
CA GLY A 90 -4.81 6.66 3.53
C GLY A 90 -4.55 8.14 3.81
N ILE A 91 -4.30 8.49 5.06
CA ILE A 91 -3.82 9.80 5.48
C ILE A 91 -2.61 9.58 6.37
N GLY A 92 -1.55 10.35 6.16
CA GLY A 92 -0.32 10.19 6.92
C GLY A 92 0.48 11.46 7.13
N LEU A 93 1.38 11.40 8.10
CA LEU A 93 2.43 12.37 8.30
C LEU A 93 3.60 11.99 7.41
N VAL A 94 4.08 12.96 6.65
CA VAL A 94 5.16 12.80 5.68
C VAL A 94 6.36 13.59 6.13
N HIS A 95 7.53 13.01 6.02
CA HIS A 95 8.80 13.67 6.26
C HIS A 95 9.77 13.39 5.12
N GLU A 96 10.43 14.46 4.59
CA GLU A 96 11.44 14.36 3.55
C GLU A 96 12.78 14.92 4.01
N PHE A 97 13.84 14.19 3.65
CA PHE A 97 15.24 14.58 3.85
C PHE A 97 15.88 14.84 2.51
N PHE A 98 16.25 16.08 2.23
CA PHE A 98 16.83 16.46 0.95
C PHE A 98 18.36 16.41 0.96
N TRP A 99 18.92 15.78 -0.04
CA TRP A 99 20.33 15.80 -0.36
C TRP A 99 20.51 16.09 -1.85
N ARG A 100 20.73 17.37 -2.18
CA ARG A 100 20.71 17.84 -3.56
C ARG A 100 19.37 17.51 -4.26
N ASN A 101 19.45 16.68 -5.29
CA ASN A 101 18.28 16.27 -6.07
C ASN A 101 17.64 14.95 -5.54
N LEU A 102 18.21 14.36 -4.52
CA LEU A 102 17.68 13.16 -3.89
C LEU A 102 16.95 13.54 -2.59
N ALA A 103 15.81 12.92 -2.34
CA ALA A 103 15.12 13.02 -1.07
C ALA A 103 14.81 11.61 -0.52
N GLY A 104 15.15 11.40 0.75
CA GLY A 104 14.57 10.32 1.52
C GLY A 104 13.15 10.69 1.90
N HIS A 105 12.21 9.78 1.72
CA HIS A 105 10.79 9.97 2.00
C HIS A 105 10.31 8.94 3.03
N ILE A 106 9.68 9.41 4.08
CA ILE A 106 9.09 8.57 5.13
C ILE A 106 7.67 9.06 5.37
N THR A 107 6.73 8.11 5.44
CA THR A 107 5.33 8.38 5.81
C THR A 107 4.90 7.41 6.91
N VAL A 108 4.19 7.92 7.89
CA VAL A 108 3.46 7.11 8.87
C VAL A 108 2.00 7.55 8.82
N GLY A 109 1.11 6.61 8.55
CA GLY A 109 -0.28 6.93 8.29
C GLY A 109 -1.27 5.88 8.77
N ALA A 110 -2.53 6.21 8.56
CA ALA A 110 -3.67 5.36 8.84
C ALA A 110 -4.62 5.31 7.66
N TYR A 111 -5.44 4.26 7.58
CA TYR A 111 -6.48 4.11 6.59
C TYR A 111 -7.84 4.47 7.19
N PRO A 112 -8.36 5.69 6.97
CA PRO A 112 -9.73 6.02 7.34
C PRO A 112 -10.77 5.23 6.53
N TYR A 113 -10.37 4.72 5.36
CA TYR A 113 -11.21 3.85 4.54
C TYR A 113 -10.39 2.67 4.02
N LEU A 114 -10.72 1.47 4.52
CA LEU A 114 -10.16 0.19 4.11
C LEU A 114 -11.20 -0.90 4.40
N LYS A 115 -11.59 -1.69 3.38
CA LYS A 115 -12.58 -2.76 3.50
C LYS A 115 -12.05 -4.03 2.85
N THR A 116 -11.66 -4.96 3.67
CA THR A 116 -10.90 -6.15 3.27
C THR A 116 -11.58 -7.45 3.69
N GLY A 117 -12.87 -7.39 3.97
CA GLY A 117 -13.65 -8.58 4.26
C GLY A 117 -13.55 -9.04 5.70
N LEU A 118 -13.35 -10.34 5.90
CA LEU A 118 -13.32 -11.00 7.20
C LEU A 118 -11.93 -11.02 7.84
N ASP A 119 -10.90 -10.63 7.11
CA ASP A 119 -9.54 -10.54 7.63
C ASP A 119 -9.44 -9.39 8.64
N LYS A 120 -9.38 -9.77 9.93
CA LYS A 120 -9.26 -8.82 11.04
C LYS A 120 -7.84 -8.36 11.31
N ASP A 121 -6.86 -9.04 10.72
CA ASP A 121 -5.44 -8.74 10.90
C ASP A 121 -4.96 -7.63 9.98
N ILE A 122 -5.82 -7.16 9.08
CA ILE A 122 -5.50 -6.02 8.23
C ILE A 122 -5.46 -4.75 9.05
N GLN A 123 -4.30 -4.24 9.03
CA GLN A 123 -3.85 -3.21 9.92
C GLN A 123 -4.30 -1.86 9.42
N TRP A 124 -4.98 -1.12 10.29
CA TRP A 124 -5.48 0.23 10.06
C TRP A 124 -4.37 1.28 9.83
N ASN A 125 -3.10 0.92 10.06
CA ASN A 125 -1.94 1.80 9.90
C ASN A 125 -0.98 1.31 8.80
N TYR A 126 -0.24 2.25 8.23
CA TYR A 126 0.80 1.94 7.26
C TYR A 126 2.02 2.83 7.45
N GLN A 127 3.15 2.33 6.96
CA GLN A 127 4.40 3.05 6.87
C GLN A 127 4.90 2.99 5.43
N LYS A 128 5.49 4.10 4.98
CA LYS A 128 6.23 4.16 3.71
C LYS A 128 7.64 4.65 3.97
N ALA A 129 8.60 4.04 3.32
CA ALA A 129 9.97 4.52 3.29
C ALA A 129 10.51 4.39 1.87
N GLY A 130 11.20 5.40 1.38
CA GLY A 130 11.70 5.39 0.02
C GLY A 130 12.62 6.54 -0.32
N LEU A 131 12.95 6.58 -1.61
CA LEU A 131 13.80 7.61 -2.20
C LEU A 131 13.08 8.25 -3.37
N ARG A 132 13.20 9.56 -3.52
CA ARG A 132 12.72 10.36 -4.65
C ARG A 132 13.89 11.09 -5.29
N TYR A 133 14.01 11.01 -6.59
CA TYR A 133 14.97 11.80 -7.35
C TYR A 133 14.23 12.88 -8.13
N TYR A 134 14.54 14.13 -7.84
CA TYR A 134 13.95 15.32 -8.48
C TYR A 134 14.79 15.77 -9.67
N PHE A 135 14.13 16.07 -10.78
CA PHE A 135 14.75 16.57 -12.00
C PHE A 135 14.60 18.09 -12.09
N PRO A 136 15.61 18.89 -11.71
CA PRO A 136 15.49 20.36 -11.65
C PRO A 136 15.17 21.02 -13.00
N LYS A 137 15.58 20.38 -14.10
CA LYS A 137 15.33 20.87 -15.47
C LYS A 137 13.97 20.48 -16.03
N ALA A 138 13.21 19.67 -15.34
CA ALA A 138 11.92 19.14 -15.77
C ALA A 138 10.79 19.54 -14.79
N ASN A 139 10.72 20.82 -14.45
CA ASN A 139 9.71 21.39 -13.55
C ASN A 139 9.59 20.63 -12.23
N ASP A 140 10.74 20.26 -11.64
CA ASP A 140 10.77 19.48 -10.40
C ASP A 140 9.96 18.17 -10.45
N MET A 141 9.84 17.56 -11.61
CA MET A 141 9.38 16.18 -11.72
C MET A 141 10.25 15.27 -10.87
N PHE A 142 9.66 14.26 -10.30
CA PHE A 142 10.42 13.23 -9.59
C PHE A 142 10.06 11.82 -10.07
N VAL A 143 11.01 10.92 -9.91
CA VAL A 143 10.78 9.48 -9.87
C VAL A 143 11.12 8.99 -8.47
N GLY A 144 10.37 8.02 -7.99
CA GLY A 144 10.55 7.48 -6.65
C GLY A 144 10.43 5.97 -6.60
N PHE A 145 11.11 5.40 -5.62
CA PHE A 145 10.97 4.02 -5.20
C PHE A 145 10.60 4.02 -3.73
N VAL A 146 9.51 3.34 -3.40
CA VAL A 146 8.95 3.31 -2.04
C VAL A 146 8.65 1.87 -1.67
N ILE A 147 8.96 1.51 -0.43
CA ILE A 147 8.48 0.31 0.23
C ILE A 147 7.32 0.73 1.12
N LYS A 148 6.18 0.10 0.94
CA LYS A 148 5.03 0.25 1.81
C LYS A 148 4.91 -0.96 2.71
N ALA A 149 4.62 -0.74 3.96
CA ALA A 149 4.45 -1.75 4.98
C ALA A 149 3.20 -1.45 5.81
N SER A 150 2.55 -2.49 6.31
CA SER A 150 1.48 -2.41 7.29
C SER A 150 1.97 -3.05 8.58
N SER A 151 1.93 -2.31 9.70
CA SER A 151 2.52 -2.70 11.00
C SER A 151 3.93 -3.34 10.89
N PHE A 152 4.79 -2.72 10.09
CA PHE A 152 6.17 -3.12 9.83
C PHE A 152 6.35 -4.42 9.03
N VAL A 153 5.28 -5.00 8.49
CA VAL A 153 5.35 -6.08 7.50
C VAL A 153 5.28 -5.46 6.11
N ALA A 154 6.26 -5.72 5.27
CA ALA A 154 6.31 -5.17 3.92
C ALA A 154 5.16 -5.72 3.05
N ASP A 155 4.30 -4.83 2.57
CA ASP A 155 3.16 -5.17 1.70
C ASP A 155 3.59 -5.22 0.24
N HIS A 156 4.19 -4.15 -0.25
CA HIS A 156 4.59 -4.03 -1.65
C HIS A 156 5.65 -2.96 -1.88
N PHE A 157 6.29 -3.08 -3.05
CA PHE A 157 7.16 -2.06 -3.59
C PHE A 157 6.38 -1.21 -4.59
N GLU A 158 6.63 0.09 -4.56
CA GLU A 158 5.96 1.06 -5.41
C GLU A 158 6.99 1.88 -6.17
N LEU A 159 6.84 1.96 -7.49
CA LEU A 159 7.51 2.95 -8.32
C LEU A 159 6.56 4.12 -8.52
N SER A 160 7.04 5.33 -8.34
CA SER A 160 6.23 6.53 -8.45
C SER A 160 6.85 7.58 -9.36
N VAL A 161 5.98 8.34 -9.99
CA VAL A 161 6.33 9.56 -10.71
C VAL A 161 5.42 10.69 -10.24
N GLY A 162 5.94 11.90 -10.18
CA GLY A 162 5.15 13.04 -9.73
C GLY A 162 5.80 14.37 -10.05
N LEU A 163 5.14 15.42 -9.61
CA LEU A 163 5.56 16.82 -9.76
C LEU A 163 5.58 17.44 -8.36
N ARG A 164 6.55 18.32 -8.12
CA ARG A 164 6.55 19.23 -6.99
C ARG A 164 6.13 20.62 -7.49
N ILE A 165 5.08 21.15 -6.92
CA ILE A 165 4.53 22.47 -7.23
C ILE A 165 4.93 23.46 -6.14
#